data_8cb87a9f800e1fe6e6af66d9dc929ff7
#
_entry.id   8cb87a9f800e1fe6e6af66d9dc929ff7
#
_cell.length_a   1.000
_cell.length_b   1.000
_cell.length_c   1.000
_cell.angle_alpha   90.00
_cell.angle_beta   90.00
_cell.angle_gamma   90.00
#
_symmetry.space_group_name_H-M   'P 1'
#
loop_
_entity.id
_entity.type
_entity.pdbx_description
1 polymer ?
#
loop_
_entity_poly.entity_id
_entity_poly.type
_entity_poly.pdbx_seq_one_letter_code
_entity_poly.pdbx_strand_id
1 'polypeptide(L)'
;MITLYLARHGETEQNLAHIFQGQMPGRLTALGRQQAADLGERLKAIPFDSLLSSDLTRAYDTVEIAFGDRHLPHYTTPLLREIDWGSWTGLAITPERSLAMRPADAESDAQLYERAARFITYLKQHFEGQTVLAVGHGMINRRVIAQIEGLPLERVKEIPLFTNCEYRRLTL
;
A
#
# COMPACT_ATOMS: atom_id res chain seq x y z
N MET A 1 20.55 -7.58 0.18
CA MET A 1 20.08 -6.22 -0.19
C MET A 1 18.88 -6.36 -1.10
N ILE A 2 17.77 -5.71 -0.78
CA ILE A 2 16.52 -5.74 -1.55
C ILE A 2 16.31 -4.38 -2.19
N THR A 3 16.00 -4.31 -3.48
CA THR A 3 15.51 -3.10 -4.13
C THR A 3 13.99 -3.15 -4.17
N LEU A 4 13.33 -2.30 -3.37
CA LEU A 4 11.88 -2.25 -3.25
C LEU A 4 11.32 -1.06 -4.01
N TYR A 5 10.41 -1.31 -4.94
CA TYR A 5 9.53 -0.31 -5.52
C TYR A 5 8.18 -0.40 -4.81
N LEU A 6 7.94 0.51 -3.88
CA LEU A 6 6.71 0.55 -3.09
C LEU A 6 5.71 1.51 -3.73
N ALA A 7 4.57 1.00 -4.14
CA ALA A 7 3.52 1.76 -4.81
C ALA A 7 2.19 1.72 -4.05
N ARG A 8 1.34 2.72 -4.28
CA ARG A 8 -0.06 2.73 -3.84
C ARG A 8 -0.95 2.22 -4.98
N HIS A 9 -2.03 1.53 -4.63
CA HIS A 9 -3.06 1.08 -5.59
C HIS A 9 -3.67 2.25 -6.40
N GLY A 10 -4.30 1.94 -7.53
CA GLY A 10 -5.05 2.89 -8.35
C GLY A 10 -6.31 3.43 -7.65
N GLU A 11 -6.88 4.51 -8.18
CA GLU A 11 -8.10 5.12 -7.65
C GLU A 11 -9.25 4.11 -7.57
N THR A 12 -10.01 4.17 -6.48
CA THR A 12 -11.18 3.32 -6.23
C THR A 12 -12.47 4.15 -6.19
N GLU A 13 -13.61 3.49 -6.40
CA GLU A 13 -14.94 4.08 -6.20
C GLU A 13 -15.07 4.68 -4.80
N GLN A 14 -14.46 4.02 -3.79
CA GLN A 14 -14.45 4.46 -2.40
C GLN A 14 -13.57 5.70 -2.19
N ASN A 15 -12.47 5.85 -2.95
CA ASN A 15 -11.71 7.11 -2.96
C ASN A 15 -12.58 8.27 -3.45
N LEU A 16 -13.33 8.09 -4.57
CA LEU A 16 -14.24 9.09 -5.09
C LEU A 16 -15.38 9.42 -4.12
N ALA A 17 -15.91 8.42 -3.44
CA ALA A 17 -16.98 8.59 -2.46
C ALA A 17 -16.49 9.19 -1.13
N HIS A 18 -15.19 9.40 -0.96
CA HIS A 18 -14.59 9.89 0.29
C HIS A 18 -15.05 9.10 1.53
N ILE A 19 -14.89 7.77 1.48
CA ILE A 19 -15.20 6.89 2.61
C ILE A 19 -13.93 6.23 3.17
N PHE A 20 -14.00 5.85 4.45
CA PHE A 20 -12.97 5.05 5.08
C PHE A 20 -13.01 3.63 4.52
N GLN A 21 -12.11 3.29 3.60
CA GLN A 21 -12.07 1.97 2.97
C GLN A 21 -11.53 0.90 3.90
N GLY A 22 -10.43 1.22 4.60
CA GLY A 22 -9.75 0.27 5.45
C GLY A 22 -9.46 -1.04 4.75
N GLN A 23 -9.96 -2.13 5.32
CA GLN A 23 -9.76 -3.48 4.79
C GLN A 23 -10.93 -3.98 3.92
N MET A 24 -11.81 -3.09 3.45
CA MET A 24 -12.75 -3.43 2.37
C MET A 24 -11.97 -3.80 1.10
N PRO A 25 -12.50 -4.69 0.23
CA PRO A 25 -11.82 -5.07 -1.00
C PRO A 25 -11.48 -3.87 -1.89
N GLY A 26 -12.42 -2.94 -2.04
CA GLY A 26 -12.33 -1.80 -2.95
C GLY A 26 -12.49 -2.22 -4.41
N ARG A 27 -12.84 -1.23 -5.25
CA ARG A 27 -13.01 -1.44 -6.68
C ARG A 27 -12.36 -0.29 -7.43
N LEU A 28 -11.44 -0.63 -8.34
CA LEU A 28 -10.79 0.36 -9.18
C LEU A 28 -11.81 1.04 -10.11
N THR A 29 -11.71 2.37 -10.22
CA THR A 29 -12.42 3.15 -11.23
C THR A 29 -11.79 2.95 -12.61
N ALA A 30 -12.43 3.44 -13.67
CA ALA A 30 -11.81 3.48 -14.99
C ALA A 30 -10.47 4.25 -14.96
N LEU A 31 -10.42 5.37 -14.24
CA LEU A 31 -9.19 6.12 -14.03
C LEU A 31 -8.15 5.30 -13.24
N GLY A 32 -8.56 4.61 -12.18
CA GLY A 32 -7.67 3.75 -11.39
C GLY A 32 -7.05 2.63 -12.21
N ARG A 33 -7.81 2.03 -13.12
CA ARG A 33 -7.31 1.04 -14.08
C ARG A 33 -6.30 1.64 -15.06
N GLN A 34 -6.54 2.85 -15.56
CA GLN A 34 -5.60 3.58 -16.41
C GLN A 34 -4.32 3.93 -15.64
N GLN A 35 -4.44 4.39 -14.40
CA GLN A 35 -3.28 4.67 -13.53
C GLN A 35 -2.42 3.41 -13.32
N ALA A 36 -3.04 2.25 -13.16
CA ALA A 36 -2.33 0.97 -13.04
C ALA A 36 -1.59 0.61 -14.34
N ALA A 37 -2.24 0.77 -15.51
CA ALA A 37 -1.59 0.56 -16.79
C ALA A 37 -0.39 1.51 -16.99
N ASP A 38 -0.54 2.78 -16.65
CA ASP A 38 0.52 3.79 -16.71
C ASP A 38 1.66 3.46 -15.74
N LEU A 39 1.39 2.89 -14.56
CA LEU A 39 2.41 2.40 -13.65
C LEU A 39 3.25 1.30 -14.32
N GLY A 40 2.60 0.36 -15.00
CA GLY A 40 3.26 -0.69 -15.77
C GLY A 40 4.19 -0.12 -16.84
N GLU A 41 3.74 0.88 -17.60
CA GLU A 41 4.54 1.56 -18.62
C GLU A 41 5.73 2.30 -18.02
N ARG A 42 5.54 3.05 -16.93
CA ARG A 42 6.62 3.78 -16.26
C ARG A 42 7.72 2.87 -15.70
N LEU A 43 7.37 1.65 -15.32
CA LEU A 43 8.28 0.68 -14.72
C LEU A 43 8.67 -0.46 -15.68
N LYS A 44 8.31 -0.38 -16.95
CA LYS A 44 8.51 -1.49 -17.90
C LYS A 44 9.96 -1.92 -18.08
N ALA A 45 10.90 -0.99 -17.94
CA ALA A 45 12.33 -1.26 -18.08
C ALA A 45 12.99 -1.84 -16.81
N ILE A 46 12.25 -1.90 -15.70
CA ILE A 46 12.80 -2.43 -14.45
C ILE A 46 12.71 -3.96 -14.47
N PRO A 47 13.83 -4.67 -14.29
CA PRO A 47 13.85 -6.12 -14.23
C PRO A 47 13.42 -6.61 -12.84
N PHE A 48 12.12 -6.64 -12.59
CA PHE A 48 11.59 -7.21 -11.35
C PHE A 48 11.78 -8.72 -11.31
N ASP A 49 12.18 -9.23 -10.14
CA ASP A 49 12.23 -10.66 -9.85
C ASP A 49 10.89 -11.18 -9.34
N SER A 50 10.17 -10.35 -8.57
CA SER A 50 8.90 -10.70 -7.96
C SER A 50 7.97 -9.50 -7.83
N LEU A 51 6.66 -9.78 -7.88
CA LEU A 51 5.58 -8.84 -7.61
C LEU A 51 4.93 -9.20 -6.28
N LEU A 52 4.57 -8.19 -5.50
CA LEU A 52 3.95 -8.34 -4.20
C LEU A 52 2.80 -7.35 -4.07
N SER A 53 1.72 -7.74 -3.44
CA SER A 53 0.63 -6.81 -3.11
C SER A 53 -0.01 -7.12 -1.77
N SER A 54 -0.74 -6.14 -1.24
CA SER A 54 -1.81 -6.44 -0.30
C SER A 54 -2.77 -7.44 -0.93
N ASP A 55 -3.38 -8.30 -0.13
CA ASP A 55 -4.41 -9.23 -0.57
C ASP A 55 -5.80 -8.59 -0.77
N LEU A 56 -5.91 -7.28 -0.55
CA LEU A 56 -7.12 -6.53 -0.88
C LEU A 56 -7.23 -6.31 -2.39
N THR A 57 -8.42 -6.52 -2.95
CA THR A 57 -8.68 -6.57 -4.40
C THR A 57 -8.12 -5.36 -5.14
N ARG A 58 -8.27 -4.14 -4.61
CA ARG A 58 -7.77 -2.92 -5.28
C ARG A 58 -6.25 -2.90 -5.47
N ALA A 59 -5.49 -3.49 -4.55
CA ALA A 59 -4.03 -3.58 -4.67
C ALA A 59 -3.62 -4.73 -5.58
N TYR A 60 -4.28 -5.88 -5.44
CA TYR A 60 -4.08 -7.03 -6.31
C TYR A 60 -4.35 -6.69 -7.78
N ASP A 61 -5.51 -6.10 -8.07
CA ASP A 61 -5.90 -5.71 -9.44
C ASP A 61 -4.95 -4.67 -10.03
N THR A 62 -4.41 -3.76 -9.21
CA THR A 62 -3.40 -2.80 -9.69
C THR A 62 -2.15 -3.51 -10.21
N VAL A 63 -1.66 -4.54 -9.51
CA VAL A 63 -0.52 -5.35 -9.97
C VAL A 63 -0.85 -6.12 -11.23
N GLU A 64 -2.01 -6.79 -11.27
CA GLU A 64 -2.41 -7.58 -12.43
C GLU A 64 -2.57 -6.73 -13.70
N ILE A 65 -3.14 -5.53 -13.59
CA ILE A 65 -3.26 -4.61 -14.72
C ILE A 65 -1.90 -4.11 -15.18
N ALA A 66 -1.02 -3.78 -14.21
CA ALA A 66 0.29 -3.20 -14.53
C ALA A 66 1.29 -4.22 -15.08
N PHE A 67 1.24 -5.47 -14.62
CA PHE A 67 2.31 -6.45 -14.83
C PHE A 67 1.85 -7.88 -15.11
N GLY A 68 0.57 -8.15 -15.18
CA GLY A 68 0.05 -9.53 -15.34
C GLY A 68 0.53 -10.24 -16.61
N ASP A 69 0.87 -9.50 -17.64
CA ASP A 69 1.41 -10.03 -18.91
C ASP A 69 2.89 -10.44 -18.83
N ARG A 70 3.61 -10.06 -17.78
CA ARG A 70 5.03 -10.38 -17.61
C ARG A 70 5.31 -11.77 -17.03
N HIS A 71 4.28 -12.47 -16.58
CA HIS A 71 4.39 -13.82 -16.01
C HIS A 71 5.40 -13.92 -14.84
N LEU A 72 5.56 -12.83 -14.07
CA LEU A 72 6.38 -12.81 -12.86
C LEU A 72 5.62 -13.42 -11.68
N PRO A 73 6.32 -14.03 -10.70
CA PRO A 73 5.68 -14.47 -9.48
C PRO A 73 4.98 -13.32 -8.77
N HIS A 74 3.67 -13.44 -8.51
CA HIS A 74 2.89 -12.47 -7.76
C HIS A 74 2.45 -13.08 -6.43
N TYR A 75 2.93 -12.51 -5.34
CA TYR A 75 2.62 -12.93 -3.97
C TYR A 75 1.70 -11.89 -3.32
N THR A 76 0.82 -12.34 -2.44
CA THR A 76 -0.02 -11.47 -1.64
C THR A 76 0.29 -11.60 -0.16
N THR A 77 0.11 -10.51 0.60
CA THR A 77 0.32 -10.52 2.04
C THR A 77 -0.65 -9.60 2.77
N PRO A 78 -1.28 -10.05 3.87
CA PRO A 78 -2.10 -9.18 4.71
C PRO A 78 -1.28 -8.13 5.47
N LEU A 79 0.04 -8.28 5.53
CA LEU A 79 0.91 -7.29 6.18
C LEU A 79 0.91 -5.94 5.46
N LEU A 80 0.57 -5.91 4.16
CA LEU A 80 0.42 -4.69 3.37
C LEU A 80 -1.00 -4.13 3.33
N ARG A 81 -1.98 -4.74 3.99
CA ARG A 81 -3.33 -4.18 4.07
C ARG A 81 -3.32 -2.76 4.61
N GLU A 82 -4.29 -1.96 4.20
CA GLU A 82 -4.52 -0.64 4.79
C GLU A 82 -4.88 -0.77 6.28
N ILE A 83 -4.85 0.34 6.98
CA ILE A 83 -5.31 0.40 8.37
C ILE A 83 -6.73 -0.15 8.47
N ASP A 84 -7.01 -0.93 9.51
CA ASP A 84 -8.36 -1.32 9.87
C ASP A 84 -9.05 -0.16 10.60
N TRP A 85 -10.09 0.40 9.99
CA TRP A 85 -10.85 1.50 10.58
C TRP A 85 -11.91 1.04 11.59
N GLY A 86 -12.05 -0.28 11.80
CA GLY A 86 -13.07 -0.82 12.72
C GLY A 86 -14.46 -0.37 12.30
N SER A 87 -15.25 0.14 13.25
CA SER A 87 -16.64 0.60 13.03
C SER A 87 -16.75 1.82 12.10
N TRP A 88 -15.65 2.50 11.77
CA TRP A 88 -15.66 3.57 10.76
C TRP A 88 -15.58 3.06 9.31
N THR A 89 -15.26 1.80 9.11
CA THR A 89 -15.17 1.21 7.77
C THR A 89 -16.48 1.39 7.00
N GLY A 90 -16.41 1.97 5.81
CA GLY A 90 -17.56 2.29 4.97
C GLY A 90 -18.27 3.61 5.29
N LEU A 91 -17.88 4.30 6.36
CA LEU A 91 -18.45 5.61 6.70
C LEU A 91 -17.77 6.74 5.91
N ALA A 92 -18.50 7.84 5.70
CA ALA A 92 -17.96 9.03 5.06
C ALA A 92 -16.82 9.66 5.89
N ILE A 93 -15.77 10.07 5.21
CA ILE A 93 -14.71 10.90 5.80
C ILE A 93 -15.27 12.33 5.91
N THR A 94 -15.48 12.77 7.13
CA THR A 94 -15.96 14.14 7.42
C THR A 94 -14.89 14.90 8.21
N PRO A 95 -14.93 16.25 8.22
CA PRO A 95 -14.00 17.04 9.04
C PRO A 95 -14.06 16.63 10.52
N GLU A 96 -15.25 16.36 11.06
CA GLU A 96 -15.44 15.95 12.45
C GLU A 96 -14.77 14.61 12.74
N ARG A 97 -14.95 13.60 11.87
CA ARG A 97 -14.27 12.31 12.01
C ARG A 97 -12.75 12.42 11.80
N SER A 98 -12.31 13.25 10.88
CA SER A 98 -10.88 13.44 10.63
C SER A 98 -10.14 14.01 11.84
N LEU A 99 -10.83 14.79 12.69
CA LEU A 99 -10.30 15.39 13.92
C LEU A 99 -10.60 14.55 15.18
N ALA A 100 -11.53 13.61 15.10
CA ALA A 100 -11.91 12.77 16.22
C ALA A 100 -10.88 11.66 16.49
N MET A 101 -10.89 11.15 17.71
CA MET A 101 -10.20 9.90 18.03
C MET A 101 -10.86 8.75 17.27
N ARG A 102 -10.03 7.86 16.73
CA ARG A 102 -10.51 6.63 16.09
C ARG A 102 -11.34 5.78 17.07
N PRO A 103 -12.28 4.99 16.59
CA PRO A 103 -13.02 4.06 17.45
C PRO A 103 -12.07 3.04 18.09
N ALA A 104 -12.46 2.53 19.26
CA ALA A 104 -11.62 1.58 20.02
C ALA A 104 -11.35 0.25 19.27
N ASP A 105 -12.22 -0.12 18.33
CA ASP A 105 -12.11 -1.31 17.50
C ASP A 105 -11.25 -1.09 16.22
N ALA A 106 -10.79 0.15 15.98
CA ALA A 106 -9.87 0.43 14.88
C ALA A 106 -8.42 0.06 15.24
N GLU A 107 -7.63 -0.27 14.22
CA GLU A 107 -6.19 -0.44 14.37
C GLU A 107 -5.54 0.87 14.83
N SER A 108 -4.69 0.81 15.85
CA SER A 108 -3.96 1.98 16.33
C SER A 108 -2.77 2.31 15.42
N ASP A 109 -2.24 3.53 15.52
CA ASP A 109 -1.01 3.91 14.82
C ASP A 109 0.18 3.04 15.21
N ALA A 110 0.28 2.66 16.48
CA ALA A 110 1.34 1.77 16.97
C ALA A 110 1.22 0.36 16.37
N GLN A 111 0.02 -0.19 16.31
CA GLN A 111 -0.23 -1.51 15.70
C GLN A 111 0.10 -1.49 14.20
N LEU A 112 -0.28 -0.44 13.47
CA LEU A 112 0.02 -0.29 12.06
C LEU A 112 1.54 -0.15 11.83
N TYR A 113 2.23 0.60 12.67
CA TYR A 113 3.68 0.79 12.62
C TYR A 113 4.43 -0.52 12.89
N GLU A 114 3.98 -1.31 13.87
CA GLU A 114 4.53 -2.64 14.15
C GLU A 114 4.25 -3.62 12.99
N ARG A 115 3.07 -3.56 12.37
CA ARG A 115 2.74 -4.38 11.20
C ARG A 115 3.67 -4.06 10.02
N ALA A 116 4.03 -2.79 9.83
CA ALA A 116 5.04 -2.39 8.86
C ALA A 116 6.43 -3.00 9.17
N ALA A 117 6.84 -3.04 10.43
CA ALA A 117 8.10 -3.71 10.84
C ALA A 117 8.08 -5.21 10.51
N ARG A 118 6.96 -5.89 10.76
CA ARG A 118 6.78 -7.30 10.38
C ARG A 118 6.84 -7.49 8.86
N PHE A 119 6.33 -6.54 8.08
CA PHE A 119 6.45 -6.58 6.63
C PHE A 119 7.92 -6.46 6.18
N ILE A 120 8.72 -5.60 6.79
CA ILE A 120 10.17 -5.51 6.51
C ILE A 120 10.88 -6.84 6.83
N THR A 121 10.55 -7.45 7.96
CA THR A 121 11.09 -8.77 8.32
C THR A 121 10.72 -9.83 7.28
N TYR A 122 9.47 -9.85 6.85
CA TYR A 122 8.98 -10.74 5.80
C TYR A 122 9.74 -10.54 4.48
N LEU A 123 9.97 -9.30 4.05
CA LEU A 123 10.76 -9.01 2.86
C LEU A 123 12.17 -9.58 2.98
N LYS A 124 12.86 -9.34 4.09
CA LYS A 124 14.23 -9.81 4.31
C LYS A 124 14.33 -11.34 4.32
N GLN A 125 13.31 -12.03 4.82
CA GLN A 125 13.30 -13.49 4.89
C GLN A 125 13.03 -14.16 3.54
N HIS A 126 12.25 -13.52 2.65
CA HIS A 126 11.74 -14.18 1.44
C HIS A 126 12.24 -13.60 0.14
N PHE A 127 12.78 -12.37 0.13
CA PHE A 127 13.14 -11.64 -1.09
C PHE A 127 14.56 -11.06 -1.08
N GLU A 128 15.44 -11.60 -0.24
CA GLU A 128 16.83 -11.14 -0.19
C GLU A 128 17.50 -11.24 -1.56
N GLY A 129 18.16 -10.18 -1.98
CA GLY A 129 18.86 -10.08 -3.27
C GLY A 129 17.97 -9.72 -4.45
N GLN A 130 16.65 -9.56 -4.26
CA GLN A 130 15.69 -9.33 -5.34
C GLN A 130 15.37 -7.84 -5.55
N THR A 131 14.90 -7.53 -6.77
CA THR A 131 14.17 -6.31 -7.11
C THR A 131 12.68 -6.61 -7.11
N VAL A 132 11.96 -6.01 -6.18
CA VAL A 132 10.55 -6.31 -5.89
C VAL A 132 9.68 -5.08 -6.11
N LEU A 133 8.58 -5.23 -6.83
CA LEU A 133 7.45 -4.29 -6.76
C LEU A 133 6.52 -4.72 -5.64
N ALA A 134 6.13 -3.79 -4.77
CA ALA A 134 5.10 -4.02 -3.76
C ALA A 134 4.00 -2.94 -3.86
N VAL A 135 2.75 -3.36 -4.00
CA VAL A 135 1.60 -2.46 -4.05
C VAL A 135 0.80 -2.56 -2.74
N GLY A 136 0.77 -1.47 -2.02
CA GLY A 136 0.04 -1.32 -0.77
C GLY A 136 -0.93 -0.14 -0.82
N HIS A 137 -1.05 0.56 0.30
CA HIS A 137 -2.04 1.60 0.55
C HIS A 137 -1.39 2.85 1.17
N GLY A 138 -2.17 3.93 1.29
CA GLY A 138 -1.63 5.22 1.71
C GLY A 138 -0.98 5.20 3.09
N MET A 139 -1.67 4.67 4.10
CA MET A 139 -1.18 4.73 5.48
C MET A 139 -0.11 3.68 5.78
N ILE A 140 -0.29 2.44 5.32
CA ILE A 140 0.71 1.39 5.56
C ILE A 140 2.03 1.72 4.85
N ASN A 141 2.00 2.23 3.62
CA ASN A 141 3.22 2.55 2.86
C ASN A 141 4.09 3.59 3.57
N ARG A 142 3.47 4.61 4.19
CA ARG A 142 4.22 5.60 4.99
C ARG A 142 4.94 4.96 6.18
N ARG A 143 4.30 3.98 6.85
CA ARG A 143 4.91 3.25 7.98
C ARG A 143 6.02 2.34 7.50
N VAL A 144 5.87 1.72 6.33
CA VAL A 144 6.95 0.94 5.71
C VAL A 144 8.17 1.81 5.43
N ILE A 145 7.99 3.00 4.85
CA ILE A 145 9.09 3.95 4.64
C ILE A 145 9.73 4.35 5.96
N ALA A 146 8.92 4.72 6.96
CA ALA A 146 9.44 5.11 8.28
C ALA A 146 10.29 4.01 8.91
N GLN A 147 9.88 2.76 8.80
CA GLN A 147 10.66 1.62 9.28
C GLN A 147 11.99 1.45 8.54
N ILE A 148 11.99 1.63 7.22
CA ILE A 148 13.21 1.53 6.40
C ILE A 148 14.18 2.67 6.74
N GLU A 149 13.67 3.88 6.94
CA GLU A 149 14.47 5.08 7.24
C GLU A 149 14.80 5.22 8.74
N GLY A 150 14.32 4.31 9.59
CA GLY A 150 14.53 4.36 11.04
C GLY A 150 13.86 5.55 11.72
N LEU A 151 12.78 6.08 11.13
CA LEU A 151 12.01 7.18 11.70
C LEU A 151 11.03 6.68 12.76
N PRO A 152 10.95 7.31 13.95
CA PRO A 152 9.98 6.92 14.96
C PRO A 152 8.55 7.24 14.53
N LEU A 153 7.58 6.61 15.21
CA LEU A 153 6.15 6.72 14.86
C LEU A 153 5.66 8.17 14.77
N GLU A 154 6.12 9.04 15.67
CA GLU A 154 5.70 10.45 15.75
C GLU A 154 6.10 11.24 14.50
N ARG A 155 7.13 10.79 13.77
CA ARG A 155 7.65 11.42 12.56
C ARG A 155 7.06 10.86 11.27
N VAL A 156 6.25 9.82 11.31
CA VAL A 156 5.60 9.25 10.12
C VAL A 156 4.81 10.31 9.33
N LYS A 157 4.24 11.29 10.04
CA LYS A 157 3.50 12.42 9.43
C LYS A 157 4.37 13.30 8.51
N GLU A 158 5.68 13.27 8.64
CA GLU A 158 6.62 14.01 7.80
C GLU A 158 6.78 13.36 6.41
N ILE A 159 6.47 12.08 6.28
CA ILE A 159 6.50 11.37 5.01
C ILE A 159 5.26 11.78 4.20
N PRO A 160 5.41 12.33 2.98
CA PRO A 160 4.27 12.71 2.16
C PRO A 160 3.33 11.55 1.89
N LEU A 161 2.03 11.82 1.76
CA LEU A 161 1.05 10.82 1.32
C LEU A 161 1.34 10.42 -0.13
N PHE A 162 1.13 9.15 -0.42
CA PHE A 162 1.15 8.65 -1.79
C PHE A 162 -0.14 9.05 -2.52
N THR A 163 -0.01 9.55 -3.73
CA THR A 163 -1.13 9.60 -4.68
C THR A 163 -1.37 8.21 -5.29
N ASN A 164 -2.50 8.00 -5.95
CA ASN A 164 -2.80 6.71 -6.56
C ASN A 164 -1.76 6.34 -7.63
N CYS A 165 -1.25 5.12 -7.58
CA CYS A 165 -0.16 4.61 -8.42
C CYS A 165 1.15 5.42 -8.38
N GLU A 166 1.34 6.27 -7.36
CA GLU A 166 2.66 6.78 -7.02
C GLU A 166 3.52 5.65 -6.49
N TYR A 167 4.80 5.66 -6.83
CA TYR A 167 5.76 4.72 -6.27
C TYR A 167 7.03 5.42 -5.77
N ARG A 168 7.72 4.76 -4.85
CA ARG A 168 9.04 5.16 -4.36
C ARG A 168 9.98 3.98 -4.39
N ARG A 169 11.22 4.24 -4.84
CA ARG A 169 12.29 3.25 -4.84
C ARG A 169 13.04 3.34 -3.51
N LEU A 170 13.17 2.20 -2.83
CA LEU A 170 13.80 2.06 -1.52
C LEU A 170 14.82 0.92 -1.58
N THR A 171 15.77 0.92 -0.65
CA THR A 171 16.77 -0.15 -0.50
C THR A 171 16.78 -0.62 0.95
N LEU A 172 16.78 -1.94 1.15
CA LEU A 172 16.81 -2.60 2.46
C LEU A 172 18.02 -3.53 2.57
#